data_bb8b160b4d315f65341a1d43a4e2ff8f
#
_entry.id   bb8b160b4d315f65341a1d43a4e2ff8f
#
_cell.length_a   1.000
_cell.length_b   1.000
_cell.length_c   1.000
_cell.angle_alpha   90.00
_cell.angle_beta   90.00
_cell.angle_gamma   90.00
#
_symmetry.space_group_name_H-M   'P 1'
#
loop_
_entity.id
_entity.type
_entity.pdbx_description
1 polymer ?
#
loop_
_entity_poly.entity_id
_entity_poly.type
_entity_poly.pdbx_seq_one_letter_code
_entity_poly.pdbx_strand_id
1 'polypeptide(L)'
;MLQLSYKEMCEIQVLLEEKYSHRKIAKVLWRHHSTISDEIKKYSVNWRYIAEIAFIQRNTKRALINSLIHCRIPRWSKLDKYIKEKLKLHWSPEQIAWRWKKEHLEEKLGIKTIYTFIKRVYPELAKELFRRKMKPYKYWTIQAKYIYDRVSIHERPEKVNKYEEFGHREADTMWWTWYKWWFVTLTERKSKMELARIVYSKESVIVTEELGKMIESVPKELVKSITFDNGTEFVNHFELKAKYGIKTYFCDPWDPWQRWLNEYTNGLLREFAPKKCKWLKFKQEDVDKMVRLLNMRPRKKLDYDTPIEYLAKNWIKI
;
A
#
# COMPACT_ATOMS: atom_id res chain seq x y z
N MET A 1 -38.13 21.59 13.99
CA MET A 1 -39.30 21.18 13.14
C MET A 1 -39.17 19.67 12.85
N LEU A 2 -40.22 18.90 13.14
CA LEU A 2 -40.27 17.47 12.79
C LEU A 2 -40.37 17.34 11.26
N GLN A 3 -39.49 16.50 10.70
CA GLN A 3 -39.39 16.26 9.27
C GLN A 3 -40.61 15.48 8.75
N LEU A 4 -41.02 15.68 7.50
CA LEU A 4 -42.08 14.89 6.88
C LEU A 4 -41.69 13.40 6.83
N SER A 5 -42.58 12.52 7.25
CA SER A 5 -42.46 11.07 7.10
C SER A 5 -42.72 10.64 5.66
N TYR A 6 -42.32 9.42 5.30
CA TYR A 6 -42.63 8.87 3.98
C TYR A 6 -44.15 8.77 3.74
N LYS A 7 -44.92 8.45 4.79
CA LYS A 7 -46.38 8.38 4.74
C LYS A 7 -46.98 9.76 4.39
N GLU A 8 -46.55 10.84 5.06
CA GLU A 8 -46.99 12.20 4.75
C GLU A 8 -46.62 12.64 3.32
N MET A 9 -45.46 12.16 2.81
CA MET A 9 -45.07 12.43 1.43
C MET A 9 -45.99 11.74 0.40
N CYS A 10 -46.43 10.50 0.69
CA CYS A 10 -47.43 9.81 -0.12
C CYS A 10 -48.77 10.52 -0.07
N GLU A 11 -49.19 10.98 1.11
CA GLU A 11 -50.44 11.75 1.28
C GLU A 11 -50.38 13.10 0.51
N ILE A 12 -49.24 13.78 0.50
CA ILE A 12 -49.00 14.98 -0.31
C ILE A 12 -49.19 14.67 -1.80
N GLN A 13 -48.65 13.57 -2.29
CA GLN A 13 -48.81 13.17 -3.68
C GLN A 13 -50.27 12.95 -4.06
N VAL A 14 -51.02 12.17 -3.28
CA VAL A 14 -52.43 11.88 -3.54
C VAL A 14 -53.25 13.17 -3.54
N LEU A 15 -53.05 14.03 -2.53
CA LEU A 15 -53.81 15.30 -2.45
C LEU A 15 -53.47 16.28 -3.56
N LEU A 16 -52.25 16.23 -4.12
CA LEU A 16 -51.88 16.99 -5.33
C LEU A 16 -52.55 16.47 -6.57
N GLU A 17 -52.67 15.15 -6.71
CA GLU A 17 -53.41 14.52 -7.81
C GLU A 17 -54.90 14.89 -7.77
N GLU A 18 -55.47 15.02 -6.56
CA GLU A 18 -56.82 15.54 -6.33
C GLU A 18 -56.95 17.04 -6.46
N LYS A 19 -55.91 17.75 -6.93
CA LYS A 19 -55.83 19.21 -7.17
C LYS A 19 -56.06 20.09 -5.92
N TYR A 20 -55.69 19.58 -4.72
CA TYR A 20 -55.70 20.41 -3.50
C TYR A 20 -54.58 21.47 -3.53
N SER A 21 -54.91 22.66 -3.05
CA SER A 21 -53.87 23.71 -2.92
C SER A 21 -52.89 23.36 -1.77
N HIS A 22 -51.66 23.84 -1.86
CA HIS A 22 -50.64 23.61 -0.82
C HIS A 22 -51.09 24.03 0.58
N ARG A 23 -51.94 25.11 0.68
CA ARG A 23 -52.54 25.54 1.95
C ARG A 23 -53.53 24.53 2.49
N LYS A 24 -54.34 23.90 1.62
CA LYS A 24 -55.33 22.91 2.01
C LYS A 24 -54.63 21.60 2.45
N ILE A 25 -53.62 21.19 1.72
CA ILE A 25 -52.74 20.03 2.08
C ILE A 25 -52.07 20.24 3.44
N ALA A 26 -51.57 21.47 3.69
CA ALA A 26 -50.94 21.80 4.96
C ALA A 26 -51.94 21.67 6.15
N LYS A 27 -53.20 22.10 5.95
CA LYS A 27 -54.25 21.92 6.97
C LYS A 27 -54.58 20.44 7.23
N VAL A 28 -54.69 19.65 6.18
CA VAL A 28 -54.97 18.19 6.30
C VAL A 28 -53.86 17.44 7.06
N LEU A 29 -52.60 17.79 6.78
CA LEU A 29 -51.46 17.14 7.41
C LEU A 29 -51.00 17.77 8.72
N TRP A 30 -51.70 18.77 9.21
CA TRP A 30 -51.35 19.52 10.43
C TRP A 30 -49.88 20.02 10.38
N ARG A 31 -49.47 20.50 9.21
CA ARG A 31 -48.15 21.03 8.95
C ARG A 31 -48.20 22.52 8.54
N HIS A 32 -47.06 23.21 8.74
CA HIS A 32 -46.99 24.59 8.27
C HIS A 32 -46.98 24.64 6.73
N HIS A 33 -47.66 25.62 6.16
CA HIS A 33 -47.77 25.79 4.71
C HIS A 33 -46.42 25.86 3.99
N SER A 34 -45.43 26.56 4.57
CA SER A 34 -44.08 26.63 3.98
C SER A 34 -43.40 25.26 3.87
N THR A 35 -43.61 24.38 4.87
CA THR A 35 -43.04 23.02 4.85
C THR A 35 -43.52 22.22 3.65
N ILE A 36 -44.82 22.31 3.34
CA ILE A 36 -45.40 21.59 2.21
C ILE A 36 -44.97 22.24 0.88
N SER A 37 -45.02 23.57 0.80
CA SER A 37 -44.61 24.30 -0.39
C SER A 37 -43.11 24.07 -0.74
N ASP A 38 -42.25 24.13 0.26
CA ASP A 38 -40.81 23.91 0.09
C ASP A 38 -40.50 22.45 -0.31
N GLU A 39 -41.21 21.49 0.26
CA GLU A 39 -41.06 20.08 -0.10
C GLU A 39 -41.43 19.83 -1.57
N ILE A 40 -42.62 20.31 -1.97
CA ILE A 40 -43.08 20.16 -3.35
C ILE A 40 -42.16 20.90 -4.32
N LYS A 41 -41.82 22.16 -4.05
CA LYS A 41 -40.93 22.97 -4.91
C LYS A 41 -39.56 22.36 -5.07
N LYS A 42 -39.02 21.69 -4.04
CA LYS A 42 -37.67 21.20 -3.98
C LYS A 42 -37.49 19.83 -4.63
N TYR A 43 -38.54 19.00 -4.60
CA TYR A 43 -38.44 17.60 -5.00
C TYR A 43 -39.37 17.21 -6.13
N SER A 44 -40.15 18.16 -6.73
CA SER A 44 -40.88 17.86 -7.97
C SER A 44 -39.94 17.77 -9.16
N VAL A 45 -40.20 16.75 -10.01
CA VAL A 45 -39.48 16.50 -11.26
C VAL A 45 -40.48 16.63 -12.40
N ASN A 46 -40.19 17.46 -13.41
CA ASN A 46 -41.07 17.73 -14.54
C ASN A 46 -42.49 18.13 -14.10
N TRP A 47 -42.58 19.05 -13.13
CA TRP A 47 -43.84 19.57 -12.56
C TRP A 47 -44.71 18.55 -11.82
N ARG A 48 -44.19 17.32 -11.66
CA ARG A 48 -44.85 16.24 -10.88
C ARG A 48 -44.13 16.00 -9.58
N TYR A 49 -44.85 15.90 -8.48
CA TYR A 49 -44.34 15.46 -7.21
C TYR A 49 -44.59 13.94 -7.07
N ILE A 50 -43.53 13.14 -6.90
CA ILE A 50 -43.58 11.70 -6.70
C ILE A 50 -42.92 11.40 -5.37
N ALA A 51 -43.66 10.90 -4.40
CA ALA A 51 -43.23 10.72 -3.02
C ALA A 51 -41.98 9.81 -2.90
N GLU A 52 -41.91 8.74 -3.69
CA GLU A 52 -40.76 7.83 -3.71
C GLU A 52 -39.48 8.53 -4.18
N ILE A 53 -39.55 9.27 -5.29
CA ILE A 53 -38.41 10.03 -5.83
C ILE A 53 -37.99 11.11 -4.84
N ALA A 54 -38.91 11.83 -4.28
CA ALA A 54 -38.63 12.85 -3.28
C ALA A 54 -37.97 12.29 -2.03
N PHE A 55 -38.41 11.13 -1.56
CA PHE A 55 -37.81 10.41 -0.42
C PHE A 55 -36.37 9.96 -0.72
N ILE A 56 -36.15 9.35 -1.87
CA ILE A 56 -34.81 8.91 -2.30
C ILE A 56 -33.87 10.12 -2.43
N GLN A 57 -34.27 11.17 -3.13
CA GLN A 57 -33.46 12.39 -3.31
C GLN A 57 -33.12 13.04 -1.97
N ARG A 58 -34.07 13.15 -1.06
CA ARG A 58 -33.87 13.71 0.28
C ARG A 58 -32.87 12.90 1.09
N ASN A 59 -33.03 11.56 1.12
CA ASN A 59 -32.14 10.68 1.85
C ASN A 59 -30.74 10.67 1.26
N THR A 60 -30.60 10.66 -0.05
CA THR A 60 -29.31 10.74 -0.75
C THR A 60 -28.60 12.07 -0.44
N LYS A 61 -29.33 13.19 -0.52
CA LYS A 61 -28.77 14.51 -0.19
C LYS A 61 -28.36 14.61 1.28
N ARG A 62 -29.17 14.06 2.19
CA ARG A 62 -28.86 14.00 3.62
C ARG A 62 -27.65 13.13 3.92
N ALA A 63 -27.55 11.95 3.31
CA ALA A 63 -26.41 11.09 3.43
C ALA A 63 -25.12 11.77 2.93
N LEU A 64 -25.20 12.49 1.80
CA LEU A 64 -24.09 13.26 1.25
C LEU A 64 -23.66 14.39 2.21
N ILE A 65 -24.61 15.18 2.70
CA ILE A 65 -24.33 16.29 3.65
C ILE A 65 -23.71 15.72 4.93
N ASN A 66 -24.29 14.67 5.53
CA ASN A 66 -23.75 14.03 6.72
C ASN A 66 -22.34 13.47 6.47
N SER A 67 -22.07 12.94 5.27
CA SER A 67 -20.75 12.45 4.92
C SER A 67 -19.69 13.55 4.87
N LEU A 68 -20.10 14.76 4.47
CA LEU A 68 -19.22 15.93 4.38
C LEU A 68 -19.03 16.60 5.75
N ILE A 69 -20.10 16.78 6.51
CA ILE A 69 -20.07 17.43 7.84
C ILE A 69 -19.25 16.61 8.86
N HIS A 70 -19.36 15.29 8.81
CA HIS A 70 -18.63 14.41 9.73
C HIS A 70 -17.25 13.99 9.24
N CYS A 71 -16.76 14.57 8.14
CA CYS A 71 -15.38 14.33 7.70
C CYS A 71 -14.44 15.25 8.49
N ARG A 72 -13.65 14.64 9.40
CA ARG A 72 -12.65 15.36 10.22
C ARG A 72 -11.50 15.97 9.42
N ILE A 73 -11.40 15.64 8.14
CA ILE A 73 -10.36 16.14 7.24
C ILE A 73 -11.06 17.09 6.24
N PRO A 74 -10.86 18.41 6.35
CA PRO A 74 -11.45 19.38 5.42
C PRO A 74 -10.89 19.16 4.01
N ARG A 75 -11.76 19.23 2.99
CA ARG A 75 -11.32 19.24 1.58
C ARG A 75 -10.38 20.43 1.34
N TRP A 76 -9.38 20.22 0.49
CA TRP A 76 -8.38 21.23 0.10
C TRP A 76 -7.45 21.69 1.23
N SER A 77 -7.54 21.07 2.42
CA SER A 77 -6.61 21.34 3.51
C SER A 77 -5.20 20.82 3.18
N LYS A 78 -4.20 21.30 3.93
CA LYS A 78 -2.83 20.78 3.85
C LYS A 78 -2.79 19.27 4.06
N LEU A 79 -3.60 18.78 5.01
CA LEU A 79 -3.72 17.35 5.32
C LEU A 79 -4.37 16.55 4.17
N ASP A 80 -5.40 17.08 3.50
CA ASP A 80 -6.01 16.46 2.31
C ASP A 80 -4.97 16.28 1.19
N LYS A 81 -4.22 17.32 0.88
CA LYS A 81 -3.17 17.29 -0.14
C LYS A 81 -2.09 16.27 0.22
N TYR A 82 -1.63 16.26 1.47
CA TYR A 82 -0.63 15.34 1.99
C TYR A 82 -1.10 13.88 1.86
N ILE A 83 -2.31 13.55 2.30
CA ILE A 83 -2.85 12.19 2.21
C ILE A 83 -2.90 11.72 0.76
N LYS A 84 -3.40 12.54 -0.17
CA LYS A 84 -3.46 12.20 -1.59
C LYS A 84 -2.09 11.96 -2.21
N GLU A 85 -1.13 12.82 -1.90
CA GLU A 85 0.24 12.70 -2.36
C GLU A 85 0.87 11.38 -1.87
N LYS A 86 0.77 11.11 -0.56
CA LYS A 86 1.38 9.92 0.03
C LYS A 86 0.70 8.62 -0.39
N LEU A 87 -0.62 8.63 -0.65
CA LEU A 87 -1.32 7.48 -1.24
C LEU A 87 -0.82 7.18 -2.66
N LYS A 88 -0.61 8.20 -3.50
CA LYS A 88 -0.01 8.02 -4.84
C LYS A 88 1.41 7.46 -4.79
N LEU A 89 2.14 7.67 -3.69
CA LEU A 89 3.43 7.07 -3.41
C LEU A 89 3.31 5.68 -2.75
N HIS A 90 2.12 5.07 -2.79
CA HIS A 90 1.80 3.76 -2.24
C HIS A 90 2.00 3.63 -0.71
N TRP A 91 1.91 4.75 0.03
CA TRP A 91 1.93 4.67 1.49
C TRP A 91 0.60 4.15 2.02
N SER A 92 0.65 3.28 3.03
CA SER A 92 -0.56 2.84 3.72
C SER A 92 -1.12 3.93 4.63
N PRO A 93 -2.44 3.92 4.93
CA PRO A 93 -3.03 4.86 5.89
C PRO A 93 -2.36 4.84 7.27
N GLU A 94 -1.81 3.70 7.70
CA GLU A 94 -1.04 3.60 8.94
C GLU A 94 0.27 4.41 8.83
N GLN A 95 1.03 4.25 7.75
CA GLN A 95 2.25 5.00 7.51
C GLN A 95 2.02 6.50 7.43
N ILE A 96 0.93 6.91 6.76
CA ILE A 96 0.54 8.31 6.62
C ILE A 96 0.19 8.90 8.00
N ALA A 97 -0.64 8.21 8.81
CA ALA A 97 -1.07 8.69 10.11
C ALA A 97 0.11 8.86 11.08
N TRP A 98 1.00 7.87 11.15
CA TRP A 98 2.14 7.92 12.04
C TRP A 98 3.20 8.93 11.61
N ARG A 99 3.44 9.04 10.29
CA ARG A 99 4.38 10.03 9.76
C ARG A 99 3.87 11.45 9.97
N TRP A 100 2.57 11.70 9.71
CA TRP A 100 1.94 12.98 10.02
C TRP A 100 2.10 13.36 11.48
N LYS A 101 1.82 12.44 12.40
CA LYS A 101 2.03 12.65 13.84
C LYS A 101 3.48 12.99 14.19
N LYS A 102 4.46 12.38 13.52
CA LYS A 102 5.89 12.62 13.75
C LYS A 102 6.33 13.99 13.25
N GLU A 103 5.76 14.46 12.14
CA GLU A 103 6.05 15.75 11.52
C GLU A 103 5.23 16.91 12.12
N HIS A 104 4.04 16.63 12.66
CA HIS A 104 3.08 17.60 13.17
C HIS A 104 2.57 17.14 14.55
N LEU A 105 3.37 17.38 15.59
CA LEU A 105 3.16 16.87 16.95
C LEU A 105 1.81 17.22 17.58
N GLU A 106 1.22 18.37 17.23
CA GLU A 106 -0.06 18.84 17.76
C GLU A 106 -1.29 18.25 17.07
N GLU A 107 -1.15 17.72 15.88
CA GLU A 107 -2.28 17.22 15.09
C GLU A 107 -2.45 15.71 15.20
N LYS A 108 -3.53 15.27 15.86
CA LYS A 108 -3.88 13.84 15.96
C LYS A 108 -4.63 13.37 14.73
N LEU A 109 -3.96 12.56 13.90
CA LEU A 109 -4.55 11.89 12.75
C LEU A 109 -4.75 10.39 13.02
N GLY A 110 -6.00 9.93 13.07
CA GLY A 110 -6.32 8.52 13.28
C GLY A 110 -6.33 7.74 11.97
N ILE A 111 -5.85 6.50 11.99
CA ILE A 111 -5.85 5.59 10.84
C ILE A 111 -7.27 5.39 10.29
N LYS A 112 -8.27 5.16 11.19
CA LYS A 112 -9.69 5.06 10.81
C LYS A 112 -10.22 6.30 10.12
N THR A 113 -9.73 7.47 10.52
CA THR A 113 -10.12 8.76 9.91
C THR A 113 -9.68 8.83 8.46
N ILE A 114 -8.48 8.37 8.12
CA ILE A 114 -7.98 8.30 6.73
C ILE A 114 -8.82 7.32 5.91
N TYR A 115 -9.10 6.11 6.41
CA TYR A 115 -9.97 5.16 5.70
C TYR A 115 -11.37 5.73 5.46
N THR A 116 -11.96 6.38 6.46
CA THR A 116 -13.27 7.04 6.34
C THR A 116 -13.24 8.16 5.33
N PHE A 117 -12.18 8.96 5.33
CA PHE A 117 -11.96 10.05 4.38
C PHE A 117 -11.87 9.52 2.94
N ILE A 118 -11.05 8.49 2.68
CA ILE A 118 -10.95 7.88 1.37
C ILE A 118 -12.32 7.33 0.93
N LYS A 119 -12.97 6.52 1.76
CA LYS A 119 -14.25 5.90 1.41
C LYS A 119 -15.36 6.91 1.11
N ARG A 120 -15.41 8.04 1.82
CA ARG A 120 -16.52 9.01 1.74
C ARG A 120 -16.25 10.16 0.79
N VAL A 121 -15.00 10.61 0.69
CA VAL A 121 -14.66 11.85 -0.03
C VAL A 121 -14.00 11.56 -1.37
N TYR A 122 -13.17 10.51 -1.44
CA TYR A 122 -12.39 10.13 -2.63
C TYR A 122 -12.39 8.61 -2.84
N PRO A 123 -13.55 8.00 -3.16
CA PRO A 123 -13.66 6.54 -3.36
C PRO A 123 -12.70 5.99 -4.42
N GLU A 124 -12.33 6.83 -5.40
CA GLU A 124 -11.38 6.49 -6.45
C GLU A 124 -9.97 6.18 -5.92
N LEU A 125 -9.58 6.78 -4.78
CA LEU A 125 -8.30 6.52 -4.13
C LEU A 125 -8.26 5.16 -3.39
N ALA A 126 -9.39 4.46 -3.28
CA ALA A 126 -9.41 3.12 -2.70
C ALA A 126 -8.56 2.12 -3.49
N LYS A 127 -8.29 2.40 -4.77
CA LYS A 127 -7.38 1.61 -5.61
C LYS A 127 -5.94 1.64 -5.11
N GLU A 128 -5.54 2.74 -4.48
CA GLU A 128 -4.20 2.95 -3.93
C GLU A 128 -3.99 2.28 -2.56
N LEU A 129 -5.06 1.74 -1.94
CA LEU A 129 -5.02 1.11 -0.63
C LEU A 129 -4.54 -0.35 -0.63
N PHE A 130 -4.06 -0.88 -1.74
CA PHE A 130 -3.95 -2.31 -1.93
C PHE A 130 -2.76 -2.99 -1.28
N ARG A 131 -3.04 -3.77 -0.22
CA ARG A 131 -2.42 -5.10 -0.03
C ARG A 131 -3.42 -6.16 -0.48
N ARG A 132 -3.27 -6.68 -1.68
CA ARG A 132 -4.05 -7.85 -2.13
C ARG A 132 -3.74 -9.02 -1.19
N LYS A 133 -4.77 -9.59 -0.53
CA LYS A 133 -4.63 -10.86 0.20
C LYS A 133 -4.06 -11.90 -0.77
N MET A 134 -2.87 -12.41 -0.47
CA MET A 134 -2.25 -13.47 -1.27
C MET A 134 -3.12 -14.72 -1.25
N LYS A 135 -3.33 -15.33 -2.42
CA LYS A 135 -3.93 -16.67 -2.51
C LYS A 135 -2.98 -17.69 -1.89
N PRO A 136 -3.49 -18.77 -1.25
CA PRO A 136 -2.63 -19.80 -0.66
C PRO A 136 -1.67 -20.40 -1.68
N TYR A 137 -0.42 -20.58 -1.26
CA TYR A 137 0.66 -21.09 -2.08
C TYR A 137 0.44 -22.58 -2.36
N LYS A 138 0.52 -23.02 -3.61
CA LYS A 138 0.63 -24.44 -3.96
C LYS A 138 2.09 -24.83 -3.85
N TYR A 139 2.38 -25.75 -2.95
CA TYR A 139 3.73 -26.33 -2.79
C TYR A 139 4.13 -27.10 -4.04
N TRP A 140 5.29 -26.76 -4.61
CA TRP A 140 5.96 -27.55 -5.62
C TRP A 140 7.17 -28.18 -4.98
N THR A 141 7.29 -29.49 -5.04
CA THR A 141 8.47 -30.24 -4.59
C THR A 141 9.61 -30.03 -5.59
N ILE A 142 10.54 -29.14 -5.27
CA ILE A 142 11.79 -29.00 -6.02
C ILE A 142 12.84 -29.79 -5.23
N GLN A 143 13.49 -30.78 -5.87
CA GLN A 143 14.65 -31.45 -5.29
C GLN A 143 15.76 -30.41 -5.09
N ALA A 144 16.26 -30.29 -3.85
CA ALA A 144 17.37 -29.41 -3.54
C ALA A 144 18.62 -29.91 -4.30
N LYS A 145 19.14 -29.10 -5.21
CA LYS A 145 20.45 -29.37 -5.85
C LYS A 145 21.54 -29.07 -4.84
N TYR A 146 22.62 -29.84 -4.92
CA TYR A 146 23.80 -29.64 -4.09
C TYR A 146 24.45 -28.28 -4.39
N ILE A 147 24.62 -27.44 -3.36
CA ILE A 147 25.31 -26.14 -3.43
C ILE A 147 26.69 -26.35 -2.75
N TYR A 148 27.75 -26.15 -3.51
CA TYR A 148 29.14 -26.29 -2.99
C TYR A 148 29.43 -25.18 -1.97
N ASP A 149 30.22 -25.47 -0.93
CA ASP A 149 30.60 -24.52 0.15
C ASP A 149 29.39 -23.83 0.86
N ARG A 150 28.30 -24.56 0.96
CA ARG A 150 27.06 -24.06 1.60
C ARG A 150 27.22 -23.96 3.11
N VAL A 151 27.11 -22.74 3.66
CA VAL A 151 27.09 -22.50 5.10
C VAL A 151 25.64 -22.36 5.57
N SER A 152 25.26 -23.05 6.63
CA SER A 152 23.91 -23.02 7.15
C SER A 152 23.57 -21.67 7.78
N ILE A 153 22.30 -21.25 7.70
CA ILE A 153 21.79 -20.04 8.38
C ILE A 153 21.98 -20.14 9.92
N HIS A 154 22.07 -21.35 10.47
CA HIS A 154 22.30 -21.56 11.91
C HIS A 154 23.70 -21.15 12.36
N GLU A 155 24.66 -21.09 11.44
CA GLU A 155 26.02 -20.58 11.70
C GLU A 155 26.10 -19.05 11.67
N ARG A 156 25.00 -18.40 11.31
CA ARG A 156 24.92 -16.94 11.26
C ARG A 156 24.91 -16.36 12.69
N PRO A 157 25.76 -15.36 12.99
CA PRO A 157 25.82 -14.75 14.31
C PRO A 157 24.45 -14.24 14.81
N GLU A 158 24.19 -14.39 16.10
CA GLU A 158 22.91 -14.01 16.71
C GLU A 158 22.58 -12.51 16.54
N LYS A 159 23.61 -11.65 16.56
CA LYS A 159 23.48 -10.20 16.28
C LYS A 159 22.79 -9.91 14.94
N VAL A 160 23.04 -10.76 13.94
CA VAL A 160 22.40 -10.66 12.61
C VAL A 160 20.93 -11.04 12.71
N ASN A 161 20.60 -12.06 13.49
CA ASN A 161 19.22 -12.50 13.71
C ASN A 161 18.40 -11.45 14.45
N LYS A 162 19.02 -10.75 15.41
CA LYS A 162 18.40 -9.67 16.19
C LYS A 162 18.38 -8.30 15.48
N TYR A 163 18.92 -8.20 14.24
CA TYR A 163 19.00 -6.94 13.48
C TYR A 163 19.83 -5.85 14.16
N GLU A 164 20.83 -6.22 14.95
CA GLU A 164 21.63 -5.27 15.73
C GLU A 164 22.75 -4.63 14.91
N GLU A 165 23.21 -5.29 13.85
CA GLU A 165 24.34 -4.88 13.03
C GLU A 165 23.93 -4.58 11.59
N PHE A 166 24.54 -3.55 10.99
CA PHE A 166 24.41 -3.24 9.57
C PHE A 166 25.28 -4.14 8.69
N GLY A 167 24.91 -4.23 7.43
CA GLY A 167 25.69 -4.93 6.41
C GLY A 167 25.28 -6.39 6.17
N HIS A 168 24.24 -6.84 6.81
CA HIS A 168 23.71 -8.19 6.60
C HIS A 168 22.50 -8.14 5.66
N ARG A 169 22.62 -8.78 4.51
CA ARG A 169 21.61 -8.70 3.44
C ARG A 169 20.94 -10.04 3.19
N GLU A 170 19.77 -9.98 2.61
CA GLU A 170 19.04 -11.14 2.09
C GLU A 170 18.86 -10.95 0.58
N ALA A 171 19.24 -11.96 -0.22
CA ALA A 171 19.03 -11.94 -1.66
C ALA A 171 17.87 -12.85 -2.07
N ASP A 172 17.15 -12.45 -3.11
CA ASP A 172 16.07 -13.24 -3.70
C ASP A 172 15.94 -12.95 -5.19
N THR A 173 15.23 -13.83 -5.91
CA THR A 173 14.87 -13.63 -7.30
C THR A 173 13.36 -13.59 -7.46
N MET A 174 12.85 -12.57 -8.14
CA MET A 174 11.42 -12.44 -8.43
C MET A 174 11.13 -12.63 -9.91
N TRP A 175 10.19 -13.52 -10.23
CA TRP A 175 9.81 -13.85 -11.60
C TRP A 175 8.53 -13.14 -12.06
N TRP A 176 8.50 -12.76 -13.37
CA TRP A 176 7.31 -12.27 -14.08
C TRP A 176 6.80 -13.26 -15.11
N THR A 177 5.53 -13.59 -15.02
CA THR A 177 4.90 -14.71 -15.75
C THR A 177 4.92 -14.59 -17.28
N TRP A 178 5.04 -13.37 -17.83
CA TRP A 178 4.90 -13.12 -19.27
C TRP A 178 6.20 -12.73 -19.97
N TYR A 179 7.27 -12.50 -19.21
CA TYR A 179 8.55 -12.08 -19.75
C TYR A 179 9.66 -13.00 -19.22
N LYS A 180 10.65 -13.25 -20.06
CA LYS A 180 11.87 -14.03 -19.68
C LYS A 180 12.84 -13.13 -18.91
N TRP A 181 12.38 -12.40 -17.89
CA TRP A 181 13.23 -11.60 -17.04
C TRP A 181 12.79 -11.69 -15.58
N TRP A 182 13.75 -11.45 -14.69
CA TRP A 182 13.58 -11.52 -13.23
C TRP A 182 14.13 -10.24 -12.61
N PHE A 183 13.71 -9.94 -11.41
CA PHE A 183 14.44 -9.03 -10.53
C PHE A 183 15.28 -9.85 -9.59
N VAL A 184 16.58 -9.52 -9.47
CA VAL A 184 17.41 -9.89 -8.35
C VAL A 184 17.28 -8.79 -7.32
N THR A 185 16.97 -9.13 -6.09
CA THR A 185 16.77 -8.19 -4.98
C THR A 185 17.80 -8.44 -3.90
N LEU A 186 18.21 -7.37 -3.21
CA LEU A 186 19.21 -7.42 -2.15
C LEU A 186 18.79 -6.48 -1.02
N THR A 187 18.10 -7.02 -0.01
CA THR A 187 17.53 -6.27 1.12
C THR A 187 18.49 -6.23 2.30
N GLU A 188 18.83 -5.05 2.81
CA GLU A 188 19.59 -4.89 4.05
C GLU A 188 18.69 -5.13 5.28
N ARG A 189 19.14 -5.98 6.20
CA ARG A 189 18.29 -6.51 7.26
C ARG A 189 17.92 -5.52 8.34
N LYS A 190 18.82 -4.63 8.75
CA LYS A 190 18.61 -3.65 9.82
C LYS A 190 17.85 -2.44 9.32
N SER A 191 18.33 -1.78 8.27
CA SER A 191 17.73 -0.57 7.69
C SER A 191 16.51 -0.83 6.80
N LYS A 192 16.31 -2.07 6.35
CA LYS A 192 15.28 -2.43 5.36
C LYS A 192 15.49 -1.76 4.00
N MET A 193 16.72 -1.32 3.72
CA MET A 193 17.09 -0.74 2.44
C MET A 193 17.12 -1.82 1.37
N GLU A 194 16.50 -1.51 0.25
CA GLU A 194 16.36 -2.40 -0.90
C GLU A 194 17.24 -1.96 -2.05
N LEU A 195 17.83 -2.93 -2.73
CA LEU A 195 18.42 -2.80 -4.06
C LEU A 195 17.77 -3.84 -4.98
N ALA A 196 17.61 -3.51 -6.26
CA ALA A 196 17.10 -4.47 -7.24
C ALA A 196 17.67 -4.20 -8.63
N ARG A 197 17.90 -5.29 -9.37
CA ARG A 197 18.36 -5.24 -10.77
C ARG A 197 17.58 -6.22 -11.63
N ILE A 198 17.45 -5.85 -12.92
CA ILE A 198 16.83 -6.75 -13.91
C ILE A 198 17.86 -7.75 -14.39
N VAL A 199 17.47 -9.02 -14.46
CA VAL A 199 18.22 -10.08 -15.12
C VAL A 199 17.35 -10.78 -16.16
N TYR A 200 17.95 -11.14 -17.28
CA TYR A 200 17.25 -11.80 -18.40
C TYR A 200 17.47 -13.32 -18.42
N SER A 201 18.24 -13.84 -17.49
CA SER A 201 18.45 -15.27 -17.27
C SER A 201 18.58 -15.57 -15.78
N LYS A 202 18.19 -16.78 -15.38
CA LYS A 202 18.43 -17.33 -14.03
C LYS A 202 19.76 -18.06 -13.89
N GLU A 203 20.62 -17.95 -14.87
CA GLU A 203 21.95 -18.52 -14.80
C GLU A 203 22.72 -17.92 -13.62
N SER A 204 23.34 -18.77 -12.84
CA SER A 204 24.04 -18.35 -11.61
C SER A 204 25.14 -17.32 -11.88
N VAL A 205 25.83 -17.42 -13.01
CA VAL A 205 26.87 -16.46 -13.42
C VAL A 205 26.26 -15.04 -13.56
N ILE A 206 25.15 -14.90 -14.30
CA ILE A 206 24.48 -13.62 -14.53
C ILE A 206 23.94 -13.04 -13.22
N VAL A 207 23.30 -13.88 -12.40
CA VAL A 207 22.77 -13.45 -11.09
C VAL A 207 23.89 -13.01 -10.15
N THR A 208 25.01 -13.73 -10.13
CA THR A 208 26.18 -13.39 -9.31
C THR A 208 26.84 -12.09 -9.78
N GLU A 209 26.94 -11.85 -11.10
CA GLU A 209 27.44 -10.59 -11.66
C GLU A 209 26.58 -9.40 -11.24
N GLU A 210 25.25 -9.50 -11.36
CA GLU A 210 24.35 -8.41 -10.98
C GLU A 210 24.32 -8.17 -9.46
N LEU A 211 24.45 -9.22 -8.64
CA LEU A 211 24.68 -9.10 -7.20
C LEU A 211 25.99 -8.35 -6.91
N GLY A 212 27.06 -8.65 -7.67
CA GLY A 212 28.33 -7.94 -7.60
C GLY A 212 28.18 -6.43 -7.85
N LYS A 213 27.48 -6.04 -8.91
CA LYS A 213 27.18 -4.63 -9.21
C LYS A 213 26.40 -3.94 -8.10
N MET A 214 25.45 -4.64 -7.46
CA MET A 214 24.72 -4.08 -6.29
C MET A 214 25.63 -3.94 -5.07
N ILE A 215 26.54 -4.87 -4.83
CA ILE A 215 27.52 -4.80 -3.74
C ILE A 215 28.44 -3.60 -3.95
N GLU A 216 28.92 -3.38 -5.18
CA GLU A 216 29.82 -2.29 -5.54
C GLU A 216 29.13 -0.89 -5.47
N SER A 217 27.79 -0.85 -5.57
CA SER A 217 27.02 0.39 -5.51
C SER A 217 26.79 0.95 -4.11
N VAL A 218 27.20 0.24 -3.08
CA VAL A 218 27.00 0.63 -1.66
C VAL A 218 28.32 0.56 -0.89
N PRO A 219 28.44 1.31 0.23
CA PRO A 219 29.61 1.24 1.10
C PRO A 219 29.87 -0.20 1.61
N LYS A 220 31.14 -0.58 1.72
CA LYS A 220 31.55 -1.93 2.16
C LYS A 220 30.98 -2.32 3.52
N GLU A 221 30.81 -1.35 4.40
CA GLU A 221 30.23 -1.52 5.74
C GLU A 221 28.79 -2.03 5.69
N LEU A 222 28.11 -1.79 4.56
CA LEU A 222 26.74 -2.23 4.31
C LEU A 222 26.65 -3.59 3.60
N VAL A 223 27.79 -4.31 3.43
CA VAL A 223 27.78 -5.65 2.86
C VAL A 223 28.80 -6.55 3.55
N LYS A 224 28.40 -7.13 4.67
CA LYS A 224 29.21 -8.08 5.47
C LYS A 224 28.84 -9.53 5.18
N SER A 225 27.55 -9.78 4.97
CA SER A 225 27.08 -11.11 4.61
C SER A 225 25.81 -11.05 3.76
N ILE A 226 25.58 -12.11 2.99
CA ILE A 226 24.35 -12.32 2.23
C ILE A 226 23.74 -13.67 2.62
N THR A 227 22.44 -13.67 2.86
CA THR A 227 21.66 -14.88 3.10
C THR A 227 20.83 -15.20 1.85
N PHE A 228 20.95 -16.42 1.35
CA PHE A 228 20.28 -16.93 0.17
C PHE A 228 19.23 -17.99 0.53
N ASP A 229 18.33 -18.27 -0.39
CA ASP A 229 17.61 -19.53 -0.40
C ASP A 229 18.46 -20.64 -1.06
N ASN A 230 17.85 -21.83 -1.21
CA ASN A 230 18.52 -22.94 -1.88
C ASN A 230 18.27 -22.93 -3.41
N GLY A 231 18.08 -21.75 -4.01
CA GLY A 231 17.90 -21.57 -5.45
C GLY A 231 19.19 -21.89 -6.23
N THR A 232 19.06 -22.55 -7.37
CA THR A 232 20.20 -22.88 -8.25
C THR A 232 20.88 -21.65 -8.84
N GLU A 233 20.21 -20.52 -8.86
CA GLU A 233 20.72 -19.23 -9.27
C GLU A 233 21.82 -18.67 -8.37
N PHE A 234 21.96 -19.21 -7.14
CA PHE A 234 22.94 -18.76 -6.15
C PHE A 234 24.12 -19.76 -5.98
N VAL A 235 24.24 -20.74 -6.85
CA VAL A 235 25.33 -21.75 -6.77
C VAL A 235 26.72 -21.10 -6.83
N ASN A 236 26.89 -20.00 -7.57
CA ASN A 236 28.17 -19.30 -7.70
C ASN A 236 28.43 -18.27 -6.57
N HIS A 237 27.76 -18.39 -5.42
CA HIS A 237 27.94 -17.52 -4.27
C HIS A 237 29.40 -17.41 -3.77
N PHE A 238 30.20 -18.46 -4.01
CA PHE A 238 31.63 -18.51 -3.64
C PHE A 238 32.45 -17.43 -4.37
N GLU A 239 32.06 -17.00 -5.58
CA GLU A 239 32.70 -15.88 -6.29
C GLU A 239 32.51 -14.57 -5.54
N LEU A 240 31.32 -14.31 -4.97
CA LEU A 240 31.06 -13.13 -4.13
C LEU A 240 31.92 -13.17 -2.86
N LYS A 241 32.07 -14.35 -2.24
CA LYS A 241 32.94 -14.56 -1.09
C LYS A 241 34.41 -14.27 -1.44
N ALA A 242 34.89 -14.80 -2.57
CA ALA A 242 36.26 -14.61 -3.01
C ALA A 242 36.58 -13.17 -3.39
N LYS A 243 35.68 -12.49 -4.16
CA LYS A 243 35.91 -11.14 -4.67
C LYS A 243 35.71 -10.05 -3.60
N TYR A 244 34.70 -10.18 -2.74
CA TYR A 244 34.31 -9.11 -1.82
C TYR A 244 34.59 -9.43 -0.33
N GLY A 245 35.05 -10.64 -0.02
CA GLY A 245 35.31 -11.05 1.38
C GLY A 245 34.07 -11.21 2.26
N ILE A 246 32.88 -11.30 1.64
CA ILE A 246 31.60 -11.40 2.35
C ILE A 246 31.30 -12.84 2.75
N LYS A 247 30.55 -12.99 3.87
CA LYS A 247 30.05 -14.29 4.30
C LYS A 247 28.73 -14.61 3.61
N THR A 248 28.54 -15.87 3.22
CA THR A 248 27.31 -16.34 2.57
C THR A 248 26.64 -17.40 3.44
N TYR A 249 25.32 -17.27 3.64
CA TYR A 249 24.51 -18.20 4.42
C TYR A 249 23.32 -18.69 3.60
N PHE A 250 22.86 -19.90 3.88
CA PHE A 250 21.71 -20.49 3.19
C PHE A 250 20.64 -20.88 4.19
N CYS A 251 19.39 -20.53 3.87
CA CYS A 251 18.22 -20.94 4.63
C CYS A 251 18.02 -22.45 4.59
N ASP A 252 17.32 -22.98 5.58
CA ASP A 252 16.92 -24.38 5.55
C ASP A 252 15.89 -24.61 4.44
N PRO A 253 15.96 -25.78 3.81
CA PRO A 253 14.90 -26.19 2.89
C PRO A 253 13.54 -26.19 3.63
N TRP A 254 12.51 -25.60 2.99
CA TRP A 254 11.13 -25.59 3.51
C TRP A 254 10.85 -24.65 4.68
N ASP A 255 11.78 -23.79 5.09
CA ASP A 255 11.62 -22.83 6.17
C ASP A 255 11.42 -21.38 5.64
N PRO A 256 10.27 -21.05 5.03
CA PRO A 256 10.04 -19.72 4.42
C PRO A 256 10.09 -18.57 5.43
N TRP A 257 9.78 -18.81 6.71
CA TRP A 257 9.85 -17.76 7.75
C TRP A 257 11.26 -17.24 8.01
N GLN A 258 12.31 -18.00 7.66
CA GLN A 258 13.69 -17.53 7.77
C GLN A 258 13.99 -16.36 6.81
N ARG A 259 13.13 -16.14 5.81
CA ARG A 259 13.22 -15.09 4.77
C ARG A 259 12.00 -14.19 4.68
N TRP A 260 11.25 -14.05 5.77
CA TRP A 260 10.05 -13.22 5.78
C TRP A 260 10.31 -11.76 5.31
N LEU A 261 11.54 -11.24 5.50
CA LEU A 261 11.91 -9.89 5.07
C LEU A 261 11.90 -9.79 3.54
N ASN A 262 12.48 -10.76 2.82
CA ASN A 262 12.44 -10.82 1.37
C ASN A 262 11.00 -10.94 0.85
N GLU A 263 10.21 -11.86 1.43
CA GLU A 263 8.80 -12.01 1.03
C GLU A 263 8.03 -10.70 1.23
N TYR A 264 8.23 -10.03 2.33
CA TYR A 264 7.62 -8.75 2.62
C TYR A 264 8.04 -7.67 1.63
N THR A 265 9.35 -7.51 1.37
CA THR A 265 9.89 -6.47 0.48
C THR A 265 9.53 -6.75 -0.97
N ASN A 266 9.61 -8.01 -1.39
CA ASN A 266 9.15 -8.46 -2.70
C ASN A 266 7.65 -8.20 -2.90
N GLY A 267 6.84 -8.38 -1.84
CA GLY A 267 5.43 -8.00 -1.83
C GLY A 267 5.20 -6.51 -2.08
N LEU A 268 6.07 -5.65 -1.55
CA LEU A 268 6.02 -4.21 -1.78
C LEU A 268 6.45 -3.83 -3.21
N LEU A 269 7.49 -4.46 -3.75
CA LEU A 269 7.89 -4.29 -5.15
C LEU A 269 6.78 -4.72 -6.11
N ARG A 270 5.99 -5.75 -5.75
CA ARG A 270 4.82 -6.20 -6.51
C ARG A 270 3.68 -5.18 -6.56
N GLU A 271 3.64 -4.21 -5.66
CA GLU A 271 2.68 -3.11 -5.73
C GLU A 271 2.95 -2.22 -6.94
N PHE A 272 4.22 -2.00 -7.30
CA PHE A 272 4.65 -1.23 -8.47
C PHE A 272 4.64 -2.07 -9.76
N ALA A 273 5.02 -3.33 -9.66
CA ALA A 273 5.16 -4.25 -10.79
C ALA A 273 4.35 -5.55 -10.55
N PRO A 274 3.03 -5.53 -10.82
CA PRO A 274 2.15 -6.67 -10.61
C PRO A 274 2.52 -7.87 -11.49
N LYS A 275 2.50 -9.09 -10.91
CA LYS A 275 2.93 -10.35 -11.57
C LYS A 275 2.28 -10.62 -12.93
N LYS A 276 1.06 -10.15 -13.16
CA LYS A 276 0.24 -10.42 -14.35
C LYS A 276 0.19 -9.25 -15.33
N CYS A 277 1.07 -8.29 -15.26
CA CYS A 277 1.05 -7.15 -16.16
C CYS A 277 1.71 -7.50 -17.49
N LYS A 278 0.90 -7.69 -18.55
CA LYS A 278 1.35 -8.08 -19.89
C LYS A 278 2.06 -6.95 -20.67
N TRP A 279 1.87 -5.68 -20.26
CA TRP A 279 2.24 -4.50 -21.05
C TRP A 279 3.49 -3.76 -20.54
N LEU A 280 4.00 -4.14 -19.39
CA LEU A 280 5.13 -3.44 -18.76
C LEU A 280 6.46 -4.08 -19.15
N LYS A 281 7.16 -3.47 -20.09
CA LYS A 281 8.60 -3.72 -20.30
C LYS A 281 9.36 -2.75 -19.40
N PHE A 282 9.98 -3.28 -18.35
CA PHE A 282 10.81 -2.47 -17.45
C PHE A 282 12.23 -2.36 -18.01
N LYS A 283 12.79 -1.15 -17.90
CA LYS A 283 14.21 -0.89 -17.98
C LYS A 283 14.79 -0.77 -16.58
N GLN A 284 16.12 -0.81 -16.46
CA GLN A 284 16.76 -0.66 -15.16
C GLN A 284 16.36 0.64 -14.46
N GLU A 285 16.23 1.75 -15.21
CA GLU A 285 15.82 3.06 -14.68
C GLU A 285 14.42 3.02 -14.03
N ASP A 286 13.51 2.17 -14.52
CA ASP A 286 12.19 2.02 -13.94
C ASP A 286 12.26 1.27 -12.61
N VAL A 287 13.13 0.24 -12.53
CA VAL A 287 13.37 -0.50 -11.28
C VAL A 287 14.05 0.41 -10.26
N ASP A 288 15.00 1.22 -10.66
CA ASP A 288 15.68 2.18 -9.77
C ASP A 288 14.70 3.20 -9.18
N LYS A 289 13.74 3.69 -9.99
CA LYS A 289 12.65 4.56 -9.51
C LYS A 289 11.76 3.84 -8.48
N MET A 290 11.37 2.59 -8.75
CA MET A 290 10.57 1.80 -7.81
C MET A 290 11.31 1.56 -6.50
N VAL A 291 12.58 1.19 -6.56
CA VAL A 291 13.44 0.97 -5.40
C VAL A 291 13.60 2.26 -4.60
N ARG A 292 13.81 3.40 -5.26
CA ARG A 292 13.87 4.71 -4.60
C ARG A 292 12.57 5.02 -3.84
N LEU A 293 11.41 4.86 -4.48
CA LEU A 293 10.12 5.08 -3.83
C LEU A 293 9.93 4.14 -2.63
N LEU A 294 10.38 2.90 -2.75
CA LEU A 294 10.33 1.91 -1.69
C LEU A 294 11.24 2.27 -0.51
N ASN A 295 12.43 2.78 -0.77
CA ASN A 295 13.40 3.21 0.23
C ASN A 295 13.02 4.56 0.88
N MET A 296 12.17 5.35 0.25
CA MET A 296 11.56 6.56 0.81
C MET A 296 10.23 6.29 1.55
N ARG A 297 9.82 5.03 1.65
CA ARG A 297 8.58 4.65 2.32
C ARG A 297 8.82 4.36 3.80
N PRO A 298 8.11 5.00 4.75
CA PRO A 298 8.26 4.76 6.18
C PRO A 298 8.04 3.31 6.58
N ARG A 299 8.88 2.81 7.49
CA ARG A 299 8.80 1.44 7.99
C ARG A 299 8.43 1.42 9.47
N LYS A 300 7.38 0.69 9.84
CA LYS A 300 6.97 0.54 11.26
C LYS A 300 8.11 0.05 12.16
N LYS A 301 8.93 -0.90 11.66
CA LYS A 301 10.09 -1.43 12.40
C LYS A 301 11.26 -0.45 12.54
N LEU A 302 11.22 0.68 11.84
CA LEU A 302 12.19 1.77 11.94
C LEU A 302 11.55 2.99 12.63
N ASP A 303 10.54 2.76 13.43
CA ASP A 303 9.79 3.82 14.11
C ASP A 303 9.26 4.89 13.13
N TYR A 304 8.77 4.40 11.98
CA TYR A 304 8.27 5.19 10.85
C TYR A 304 9.30 6.13 10.20
N ASP A 305 10.59 5.89 10.42
CA ASP A 305 11.61 6.42 9.54
C ASP A 305 11.63 5.66 8.21
N THR A 306 12.09 6.31 7.18
CA THR A 306 12.41 5.66 5.91
C THR A 306 13.74 4.93 6.02
N PRO A 307 14.01 3.89 5.22
CA PRO A 307 15.32 3.26 5.14
C PRO A 307 16.49 4.23 4.99
N ILE A 308 16.32 5.25 4.13
CA ILE A 308 17.34 6.27 3.86
C ILE A 308 17.57 7.15 5.10
N GLU A 309 16.50 7.66 5.73
CA GLU A 309 16.61 8.45 6.96
C GLU A 309 17.25 7.66 8.10
N TYR A 310 16.89 6.38 8.22
CA TYR A 310 17.44 5.52 9.25
C TYR A 310 18.95 5.31 9.08
N LEU A 311 19.44 5.13 7.84
CA LEU A 311 20.87 5.05 7.54
C LEU A 311 21.57 6.39 7.80
N ALA A 312 21.00 7.50 7.38
CA ALA A 312 21.54 8.84 7.61
C ALA A 312 21.69 9.15 9.11
N LYS A 313 20.70 8.79 9.93
CA LYS A 313 20.75 8.94 11.40
C LYS A 313 21.86 8.10 12.04
N ASN A 314 22.26 7.01 11.42
CA ASN A 314 23.36 6.16 11.88
C ASN A 314 24.69 6.49 11.21
N TRP A 315 24.82 7.72 10.64
CA TRP A 315 26.03 8.26 10.02
C TRP A 315 26.51 7.49 8.77
N ILE A 316 25.63 6.71 8.13
CA ILE A 316 25.94 5.97 6.92
C ILE A 316 25.44 6.79 5.71
N LYS A 317 26.38 7.32 4.91
CA LYS A 317 26.06 8.01 3.66
C LYS A 317 25.94 6.99 2.53
N ILE A 318 24.88 7.14 1.72
CA ILE A 318 24.60 6.30 0.54
C ILE A 318 24.68 7.19 -0.70
#